data_bf842f70effd0a3cafea17a17551b6d8
#
_entry.id   bf842f70effd0a3cafea17a17551b6d8
#
_cell.length_a   1.000
_cell.length_b   1.000
_cell.length_c   1.000
_cell.angle_alpha   90.00
_cell.angle_beta   90.00
_cell.angle_gamma   90.00
#
_symmetry.space_group_name_H-M   'P 1'
#
loop_
_entity.id
_entity.type
_entity.pdbx_description
1 polymer ?
#
loop_
_entity_poly.entity_id
_entity_poly.type
_entity_poly.pdbx_seq_one_letter_code
_entity_poly.pdbx_strand_id
1 'polypeptide(L)'
;MTPFFRHTLATLAYRASKALGGAPPEFAAFRADSTSRTPAEILAHMGDLFDWALAIANGREAWHDSAPLSWDREVARFFAALAAFDQRVAEAPIHAPMERLFQGPVADALTHVGQLAMLRRLSGCACRGENFFVADIAVGRVGIQQSAPRKEF
;
A
#
# COMPACT_ATOMS: atom_id res chain seq x y z
N MET A 1 -19.62 7.27 -6.08
CA MET A 1 -18.17 7.57 -5.97
C MET A 1 -17.48 6.73 -4.90
N THR A 2 -18.02 6.65 -3.70
CA THR A 2 -17.44 5.85 -2.58
C THR A 2 -17.14 4.38 -2.91
N PRO A 3 -18.04 3.60 -3.59
CA PRO A 3 -17.71 2.21 -3.92
C PRO A 3 -16.51 2.06 -4.85
N PHE A 4 -16.37 2.92 -5.85
CA PHE A 4 -15.21 2.90 -6.75
C PHE A 4 -13.92 3.27 -6.02
N PHE A 5 -13.96 4.28 -5.16
CA PHE A 5 -12.81 4.67 -4.37
C PHE A 5 -12.36 3.54 -3.42
N ARG A 6 -13.30 2.90 -2.72
CA ARG A 6 -13.00 1.73 -1.89
C ARG A 6 -12.48 0.53 -2.69
N HIS A 7 -12.98 0.34 -3.93
CA HIS A 7 -12.41 -0.66 -4.83
C HIS A 7 -10.96 -0.34 -5.20
N THR A 8 -10.63 0.95 -5.35
CA THR A 8 -9.23 1.38 -5.54
C THR A 8 -8.36 1.03 -4.35
N LEU A 9 -8.84 1.21 -3.11
CA LEU A 9 -8.11 0.80 -1.90
C LEU A 9 -7.91 -0.72 -1.84
N ALA A 10 -8.93 -1.50 -2.19
CA ALA A 10 -8.83 -2.95 -2.29
C ALA A 10 -7.84 -3.38 -3.39
N THR A 11 -7.79 -2.67 -4.52
CA THR A 11 -6.82 -2.89 -5.59
C THR A 11 -5.40 -2.61 -5.11
N LEU A 12 -5.20 -1.51 -4.39
CA LEU A 12 -3.91 -1.21 -3.78
C LEU A 12 -3.48 -2.31 -2.80
N ALA A 13 -4.38 -2.77 -1.92
CA ALA A 13 -4.10 -3.85 -0.98
C ALA A 13 -3.70 -5.15 -1.70
N TYR A 14 -4.42 -5.52 -2.75
CA TYR A 14 -4.12 -6.71 -3.55
C TYR A 14 -2.72 -6.64 -4.17
N ARG A 15 -2.40 -5.51 -4.81
CA ARG A 15 -1.10 -5.32 -5.47
C ARG A 15 0.04 -5.21 -4.45
N ALA A 16 -0.20 -4.54 -3.32
CA ALA A 16 0.77 -4.45 -2.23
C ALA A 16 1.03 -5.81 -1.60
N SER A 17 0.00 -6.62 -1.34
CA SER A 17 0.19 -7.97 -0.78
C SER A 17 1.07 -8.84 -1.67
N LYS A 18 0.95 -8.72 -2.99
CA LYS A 18 1.81 -9.41 -3.95
C LYS A 18 3.27 -8.92 -3.90
N ALA A 19 3.47 -7.63 -3.85
CA ALA A 19 4.81 -7.03 -3.79
C ALA A 19 5.52 -7.29 -2.46
N LEU A 20 4.78 -7.35 -1.34
CA LEU A 20 5.31 -7.52 0.01
C LEU A 20 5.40 -8.99 0.46
N GLY A 21 4.48 -9.83 -0.02
CA GLY A 21 4.38 -11.23 0.39
C GLY A 21 5.61 -12.06 -0.03
N GLY A 22 6.09 -12.92 0.90
CA GLY A 22 7.22 -13.81 0.64
C GLY A 22 8.55 -13.10 0.39
N ALA A 23 8.68 -11.82 0.71
CA ALA A 23 9.97 -11.14 0.65
C ALA A 23 10.89 -11.66 1.77
N PRO A 24 12.15 -12.02 1.45
CA PRO A 24 13.10 -12.45 2.47
C PRO A 24 13.46 -11.27 3.39
N PRO A 25 13.81 -11.51 4.67
CA PRO A 25 14.09 -10.44 5.64
C PRO A 25 15.15 -9.43 5.19
N GLU A 26 16.17 -9.87 4.48
CA GLU A 26 17.24 -9.02 3.94
C GLU A 26 16.77 -8.04 2.88
N PHE A 27 15.61 -8.29 2.25
CA PHE A 27 15.00 -7.36 1.29
C PHE A 27 14.73 -6.00 1.91
N ALA A 28 14.38 -5.94 3.18
CA ALA A 28 14.06 -4.69 3.89
C ALA A 28 15.18 -3.63 3.78
N ALA A 29 16.44 -4.05 3.76
CA ALA A 29 17.61 -3.18 3.72
C ALA A 29 18.24 -3.06 2.32
N PHE A 30 17.64 -3.66 1.28
CA PHE A 30 18.18 -3.60 -0.07
C PHE A 30 18.25 -2.15 -0.58
N ARG A 31 19.31 -1.81 -1.29
CA ARG A 31 19.49 -0.52 -1.98
C ARG A 31 19.85 -0.75 -3.44
N ALA A 32 19.13 -0.11 -4.34
CA ALA A 32 19.47 -0.12 -5.76
C ALA A 32 20.74 0.71 -6.04
N ASP A 33 20.90 1.81 -5.31
CA ASP A 33 22.07 2.68 -5.33
C ASP A 33 22.21 3.45 -3.99
N SER A 34 23.23 4.28 -3.85
CA SER A 34 23.54 5.02 -2.62
C SER A 34 22.49 6.08 -2.25
N THR A 35 21.63 6.50 -3.20
CA THR A 35 20.64 7.57 -3.02
C THR A 35 19.21 7.04 -2.90
N SER A 36 18.97 5.78 -3.30
CA SER A 36 17.63 5.20 -3.26
C SER A 36 17.19 4.84 -1.84
N ARG A 37 15.89 4.97 -1.59
CA ARG A 37 15.28 4.46 -0.36
C ARG A 37 15.34 2.93 -0.34
N THR A 38 15.46 2.36 0.86
CA THR A 38 15.27 0.92 1.07
C THR A 38 13.80 0.55 1.01
N PRO A 39 13.46 -0.72 0.76
CA PRO A 39 12.08 -1.20 0.86
C PRO A 39 11.41 -0.88 2.21
N ALA A 40 12.14 -0.99 3.32
CA ALA A 40 11.61 -0.64 4.64
C ALA A 40 11.29 0.86 4.75
N GLU A 41 12.15 1.74 4.22
CA GLU A 41 11.90 3.19 4.18
C GLU A 41 10.70 3.55 3.30
N ILE A 42 10.55 2.88 2.15
CA ILE A 42 9.38 3.07 1.27
C ILE A 42 8.11 2.60 1.97
N LEU A 43 8.12 1.44 2.60
CA LEU A 43 6.94 0.88 3.27
C LEU A 43 6.52 1.72 4.49
N ALA A 44 7.49 2.24 5.25
CA ALA A 44 7.23 3.16 6.35
C ALA A 44 6.51 4.43 5.84
N HIS A 45 7.00 5.01 4.73
CA HIS A 45 6.35 6.15 4.09
C HIS A 45 4.93 5.81 3.61
N MET A 46 4.70 4.62 3.04
CA MET A 46 3.36 4.19 2.64
C MET A 46 2.40 4.08 3.84
N GLY A 47 2.88 3.64 5.00
CA GLY A 47 2.11 3.66 6.23
C GLY A 47 1.75 5.08 6.65
N ASP A 48 2.73 6.00 6.61
CA ASP A 48 2.52 7.42 6.93
C ASP A 48 1.51 8.09 5.99
N LEU A 49 1.49 7.73 4.71
CA LEU A 49 0.49 8.21 3.74
C LEU A 49 -0.94 7.87 4.18
N PHE A 50 -1.20 6.67 4.72
CA PHE A 50 -2.55 6.27 5.16
C PHE A 50 -2.91 6.80 6.53
N ASP A 51 -1.96 6.98 7.44
CA ASP A 51 -2.17 7.72 8.68
C ASP A 51 -2.56 9.18 8.37
N TRP A 52 -1.88 9.80 7.44
CA TRP A 52 -2.19 11.15 6.96
C TRP A 52 -3.56 11.21 6.25
N ALA A 53 -3.85 10.27 5.35
CA ALA A 53 -5.15 10.18 4.68
C ALA A 53 -6.31 10.05 5.68
N LEU A 54 -6.14 9.22 6.70
CA LEU A 54 -7.11 9.05 7.78
C LEU A 54 -7.29 10.35 8.59
N ALA A 55 -6.21 11.04 8.91
CA ALA A 55 -6.26 12.31 9.61
C ALA A 55 -7.03 13.36 8.80
N ILE A 56 -6.75 13.49 7.51
CA ILE A 56 -7.47 14.40 6.60
C ILE A 56 -8.95 14.03 6.51
N ALA A 57 -9.28 12.75 6.35
CA ALA A 57 -10.67 12.27 6.30
C ALA A 57 -11.46 12.60 7.58
N ASN A 58 -10.77 12.76 8.71
CA ASN A 58 -11.31 13.18 10.00
C ASN A 58 -11.26 14.70 10.23
N GLY A 59 -10.96 15.50 9.20
CA GLY A 59 -10.90 16.96 9.31
C GLY A 59 -9.66 17.49 10.04
N ARG A 60 -8.61 16.69 10.14
CA ARG A 60 -7.31 17.09 10.73
C ARG A 60 -6.24 16.86 9.70
N GLU A 61 -5.29 17.74 9.61
CA GLU A 61 -4.11 17.53 8.77
C GLU A 61 -2.90 17.34 9.69
N ALA A 62 -2.36 16.12 9.69
CA ALA A 62 -1.23 15.75 10.53
C ALA A 62 -0.32 14.80 9.75
N TRP A 63 0.83 15.30 9.31
CA TRP A 63 1.89 14.51 8.68
C TRP A 63 2.94 14.15 9.72
N HIS A 64 3.52 12.96 9.59
CA HIS A 64 4.73 12.55 10.31
C HIS A 64 5.61 11.69 9.42
N ASP A 65 6.91 11.68 9.69
CA ASP A 65 7.89 10.81 9.04
C ASP A 65 8.35 9.74 10.04
N SER A 66 7.96 8.50 9.79
CA SER A 66 8.31 7.39 10.67
C SER A 66 9.68 6.80 10.33
N ALA A 67 10.47 6.53 11.34
CA ALA A 67 11.61 5.65 11.19
C ALA A 67 11.13 4.21 10.93
N PRO A 68 11.75 3.47 9.98
CA PRO A 68 11.31 2.11 9.66
C PRO A 68 11.38 1.17 10.87
N LEU A 69 10.33 0.37 11.04
CA LEU A 69 10.30 -0.77 11.95
C LEU A 69 10.94 -2.00 11.28
N SER A 70 10.97 -3.14 11.98
CA SER A 70 11.28 -4.42 11.31
C SER A 70 10.29 -4.69 10.17
N TRP A 71 10.74 -5.43 9.14
CA TRP A 71 9.95 -5.67 7.94
C TRP A 71 8.52 -6.16 8.23
N ASP A 72 8.38 -7.20 9.05
CA ASP A 72 7.06 -7.76 9.38
C ASP A 72 6.15 -6.76 10.11
N ARG A 73 6.73 -5.95 11.00
CA ARG A 73 5.98 -4.92 11.72
C ARG A 73 5.56 -3.78 10.80
N GLU A 74 6.39 -3.41 9.84
CA GLU A 74 6.07 -2.38 8.86
C GLU A 74 4.98 -2.85 7.89
N VAL A 75 5.05 -4.12 7.44
CA VAL A 75 3.97 -4.75 6.65
C VAL A 75 2.65 -4.71 7.42
N ALA A 76 2.65 -5.15 8.68
CA ALA A 76 1.44 -5.13 9.51
C ALA A 76 0.90 -3.71 9.71
N ARG A 77 1.78 -2.74 9.96
CA ARG A 77 1.41 -1.32 10.13
C ARG A 77 0.77 -0.74 8.87
N PHE A 78 1.35 -0.97 7.70
CA PHE A 78 0.80 -0.49 6.44
C PHE A 78 -0.63 -0.99 6.21
N PHE A 79 -0.87 -2.31 6.34
CA PHE A 79 -2.20 -2.86 6.13
C PHE A 79 -3.20 -2.41 7.21
N ALA A 80 -2.77 -2.20 8.44
CA ALA A 80 -3.62 -1.66 9.50
C ALA A 80 -4.04 -0.21 9.20
N ALA A 81 -3.11 0.64 8.76
CA ALA A 81 -3.40 2.02 8.38
C ALA A 81 -4.34 2.09 7.16
N LEU A 82 -4.10 1.26 6.13
CA LEU A 82 -4.97 1.16 4.96
C LEU A 82 -6.40 0.70 5.34
N ALA A 83 -6.51 -0.29 6.22
CA ALA A 83 -7.80 -0.80 6.69
C ALA A 83 -8.58 0.25 7.50
N ALA A 84 -7.89 0.98 8.38
CA ALA A 84 -8.50 2.07 9.14
C ALA A 84 -9.01 3.19 8.22
N PHE A 85 -8.25 3.52 7.18
CA PHE A 85 -8.67 4.50 6.18
C PHE A 85 -9.86 4.00 5.34
N ASP A 86 -9.86 2.74 4.87
CA ASP A 86 -11.01 2.16 4.14
C ASP A 86 -12.27 2.15 4.99
N GLN A 87 -12.16 1.78 6.26
CA GLN A 87 -13.28 1.82 7.20
C GLN A 87 -13.81 3.26 7.34
N ARG A 88 -12.93 4.24 7.52
CA ARG A 88 -13.32 5.65 7.63
C ARG A 88 -14.02 6.16 6.36
N VAL A 89 -13.58 5.73 5.19
CA VAL A 89 -14.23 6.06 3.89
C VAL A 89 -15.61 5.40 3.77
N ALA A 90 -15.82 4.24 4.39
CA ALA A 90 -17.13 3.59 4.44
C ALA A 90 -18.14 4.37 5.30
N GLU A 91 -17.67 5.10 6.31
CA GLU A 91 -18.45 5.90 7.25
C GLU A 91 -18.55 7.36 6.73
N ALA A 92 -19.57 7.67 5.96
CA ALA A 92 -19.79 9.05 5.51
C ALA A 92 -20.31 9.94 6.67
N PRO A 93 -20.08 11.28 6.62
CA PRO A 93 -19.30 12.03 5.65
C PRO A 93 -17.80 12.07 5.96
N ILE A 94 -16.97 12.27 4.92
CA ILE A 94 -15.54 12.56 5.06
C ILE A 94 -15.26 14.04 4.83
N HIS A 95 -14.20 14.57 5.46
CA HIS A 95 -13.89 16.01 5.48
C HIS A 95 -12.95 16.47 4.36
N ALA A 96 -12.80 15.69 3.29
CA ALA A 96 -11.97 16.06 2.15
C ALA A 96 -12.58 15.57 0.83
N PRO A 97 -12.30 16.24 -0.30
CA PRO A 97 -12.64 15.74 -1.62
C PRO A 97 -11.94 14.41 -1.91
N MET A 98 -12.68 13.42 -2.39
CA MET A 98 -12.11 12.09 -2.71
C MET A 98 -11.03 12.16 -3.78
N GLU A 99 -11.14 13.11 -4.70
CA GLU A 99 -10.16 13.33 -5.75
C GLU A 99 -8.78 13.69 -5.16
N ARG A 100 -8.76 14.49 -4.08
CA ARG A 100 -7.52 14.85 -3.39
C ARG A 100 -6.95 13.70 -2.59
N LEU A 101 -7.79 12.89 -1.96
CA LEU A 101 -7.37 11.66 -1.30
C LEU A 101 -6.84 10.64 -2.30
N PHE A 102 -7.39 10.60 -3.52
CA PHE A 102 -6.86 9.76 -4.60
C PHE A 102 -5.51 10.30 -5.12
N GLN A 103 -5.46 11.57 -5.57
CA GLN A 103 -4.27 12.12 -6.23
C GLN A 103 -3.05 12.22 -5.30
N GLY A 104 -3.26 12.38 -3.99
CA GLY A 104 -2.21 12.39 -2.99
C GLY A 104 -1.91 10.96 -2.49
N PRO A 105 -2.38 10.57 -1.30
CA PRO A 105 -1.90 9.37 -0.64
C PRO A 105 -2.12 8.07 -1.44
N VAL A 106 -3.24 7.92 -2.15
CA VAL A 106 -3.54 6.67 -2.85
C VAL A 106 -2.68 6.49 -4.10
N ALA A 107 -2.57 7.52 -4.94
CA ALA A 107 -1.76 7.46 -6.16
C ALA A 107 -0.26 7.32 -5.82
N ASP A 108 0.20 8.02 -4.78
CA ASP A 108 1.58 7.90 -4.31
C ASP A 108 1.87 6.47 -3.83
N ALA A 109 1.01 5.88 -3.00
CA ALA A 109 1.17 4.50 -2.56
C ALA A 109 1.16 3.50 -3.73
N LEU A 110 0.34 3.70 -4.77
CA LEU A 110 0.34 2.85 -5.97
C LEU A 110 1.68 2.91 -6.71
N THR A 111 2.29 4.11 -6.81
CA THR A 111 3.62 4.23 -7.42
C THR A 111 4.69 3.54 -6.58
N HIS A 112 4.61 3.63 -5.26
CA HIS A 112 5.52 2.93 -4.35
C HIS A 112 5.38 1.41 -4.40
N VAL A 113 4.18 0.86 -4.60
CA VAL A 113 4.00 -0.58 -4.85
C VAL A 113 4.78 -1.02 -6.10
N GLY A 114 4.75 -0.23 -7.17
CA GLY A 114 5.56 -0.48 -8.36
C GLY A 114 7.06 -0.45 -8.09
N GLN A 115 7.52 0.51 -7.28
CA GLN A 115 8.92 0.58 -6.85
C GLN A 115 9.32 -0.66 -6.04
N LEU A 116 8.51 -1.09 -5.08
CA LEU A 116 8.79 -2.30 -4.29
C LEU A 116 8.86 -3.55 -5.17
N ALA A 117 7.95 -3.70 -6.14
CA ALA A 117 8.00 -4.81 -7.09
C ALA A 117 9.27 -4.79 -7.95
N MET A 118 9.72 -3.62 -8.38
CA MET A 118 10.98 -3.47 -9.12
C MET A 118 12.20 -3.78 -8.23
N LEU A 119 12.23 -3.28 -6.99
CA LEU A 119 13.30 -3.57 -6.03
C LEU A 119 13.37 -5.06 -5.70
N ARG A 120 12.23 -5.77 -5.62
CA ARG A 120 12.19 -7.23 -5.50
C ARG A 120 12.94 -7.91 -6.65
N ARG A 121 12.71 -7.47 -7.87
CA ARG A 121 13.40 -8.00 -9.05
C ARG A 121 14.90 -7.73 -9.01
N LEU A 122 15.27 -6.50 -8.70
CA LEU A 122 16.67 -6.09 -8.61
C LEU A 122 17.44 -6.81 -7.49
N SER A 123 16.77 -7.14 -6.39
CA SER A 123 17.37 -7.90 -5.27
C SER A 123 17.39 -9.42 -5.48
N GLY A 124 16.93 -9.92 -6.63
CA GLY A 124 16.92 -11.34 -6.93
C GLY A 124 15.74 -12.14 -6.35
N CYS A 125 14.73 -11.49 -5.77
CA CYS A 125 13.54 -12.13 -5.21
C CYS A 125 12.23 -11.67 -5.86
N ALA A 126 12.21 -11.60 -7.20
CA ALA A 126 11.08 -11.11 -7.98
C ALA A 126 9.75 -11.82 -7.65
N CYS A 127 8.67 -11.04 -7.56
CA CYS A 127 7.32 -11.60 -7.60
C CYS A 127 6.88 -11.87 -9.05
N ARG A 128 6.00 -12.84 -9.25
CA ARG A 128 5.50 -13.20 -10.58
C ARG A 128 4.58 -12.12 -11.13
N GLY A 129 4.62 -11.93 -12.45
CA GLY A 129 3.68 -11.08 -13.16
C GLY A 129 2.26 -11.66 -13.10
N GLU A 130 1.26 -10.81 -13.18
CA GLU A 130 -0.14 -11.21 -13.10
C GLU A 130 -1.01 -10.32 -13.99
N ASN A 131 -2.05 -10.93 -14.59
CA ASN A 131 -3.11 -10.18 -15.24
C ASN A 131 -4.13 -9.72 -14.17
N PHE A 132 -3.93 -8.51 -13.65
CA PHE A 132 -4.80 -7.94 -12.62
C PHE A 132 -6.22 -7.64 -13.10
N PHE A 133 -6.49 -7.61 -14.41
CA PHE A 133 -7.83 -7.42 -14.92
C PHE A 133 -8.80 -8.55 -14.51
N VAL A 134 -8.29 -9.77 -14.40
CA VAL A 134 -9.08 -10.93 -14.00
C VAL A 134 -8.94 -11.29 -12.52
N ALA A 135 -8.18 -10.51 -11.75
CA ALA A 135 -7.97 -10.76 -10.33
C ALA A 135 -9.27 -10.63 -9.53
N ASP A 136 -9.41 -11.44 -8.48
CA ASP A 136 -10.53 -11.37 -7.54
C ASP A 136 -10.27 -10.31 -6.48
N ILE A 137 -10.67 -9.07 -6.75
CA ILE A 137 -10.51 -7.92 -5.86
C ILE A 137 -11.89 -7.51 -5.34
N ALA A 138 -12.08 -7.55 -4.02
CA ALA A 138 -13.36 -7.25 -3.38
C ALA A 138 -13.24 -6.01 -2.48
N VAL A 139 -14.22 -5.11 -2.58
CA VAL A 139 -14.34 -3.92 -1.70
C VAL A 139 -14.33 -4.35 -0.23
N GLY A 140 -13.51 -3.68 0.58
CA GLY A 140 -13.31 -4.00 2.00
C GLY A 140 -12.25 -5.08 2.28
N ARG A 141 -11.74 -5.78 1.25
CA ARG A 141 -10.60 -6.70 1.41
C ARG A 141 -9.30 -5.90 1.27
N VAL A 142 -8.91 -5.23 2.33
CA VAL A 142 -7.76 -4.30 2.37
C VAL A 142 -6.61 -4.77 3.27
N GLY A 143 -6.65 -6.01 3.75
CA GLY A 143 -5.57 -6.65 4.52
C GLY A 143 -4.56 -7.40 3.64
N ILE A 144 -3.57 -8.01 4.30
CA ILE A 144 -2.55 -8.82 3.62
C ILE A 144 -3.12 -10.10 2.99
N GLN A 145 -4.21 -10.62 3.56
CA GLN A 145 -4.86 -11.84 3.06
C GLN A 145 -5.70 -11.51 1.83
N GLN A 146 -5.27 -12.03 0.69
CA GLN A 146 -5.91 -11.80 -0.61
C GLN A 146 -6.26 -13.13 -1.28
N SER A 147 -7.14 -13.08 -2.28
CA SER A 147 -7.44 -14.24 -3.11
C SER A 147 -6.19 -14.69 -3.89
N ALA A 148 -6.09 -16.01 -4.15
CA ALA A 148 -5.05 -16.51 -5.02
C ALA A 148 -5.12 -15.89 -6.42
N PRO A 149 -3.97 -15.66 -7.08
CA PRO A 149 -3.93 -15.16 -8.44
C PRO A 149 -4.72 -16.06 -9.41
N ARG A 150 -5.55 -15.46 -10.26
CA ARG A 150 -6.28 -16.22 -11.29
C ARG A 150 -5.46 -16.48 -12.55
N LYS A 151 -4.54 -15.58 -12.88
CA LYS A 151 -3.70 -15.69 -14.07
C LYS A 151 -2.35 -15.03 -13.85
N GLU A 152 -1.35 -15.83 -13.53
CA GLU A 152 0.06 -15.43 -13.50
C GLU A 152 0.79 -15.80 -14.80
N PHE A 153 1.94 -15.17 -15.05
CA PHE A 153 2.84 -15.42 -16.19
C PHE A 153 4.31 -15.11 -15.86
#